data_834994ef61b473246d338f5645dd9cb5
#
_entry.id   834994ef61b473246d338f5645dd9cb5
#
_cell.length_a   1.000
_cell.length_b   1.000
_cell.length_c   1.000
_cell.angle_alpha   90.00
_cell.angle_beta   90.00
_cell.angle_gamma   90.00
#
_symmetry.space_group_name_H-M   'P 1'
#
loop_
_entity.id
_entity.type
_entity.pdbx_description
1 polymer ?
#
loop_
_entity_poly.entity_id
_entity_poly.type
_entity_poly.pdbx_seq_one_letter_code
_entity_poly.pdbx_strand_id
1 'polypeptide(L)'
;SAQNVSKDYNVDEFSAINLQSVGNIIFTQSAGCSCRLEGPSEFVEKTRVTVKNGTLVISYKDRNARNIKNLICYITAPDLSKVKIDGVGNFDAKEELKLKNIAFELDGVGNCNVKSLYCDELKLDVDGVGNMKLNVDCSTIKAKVDGVGNITVSGKADAAFFKRDGVGKINSKNL
;
A
#
# COMPACT_ATOMS: atom_id res chain seq x y z
N SER A 1 22.44 6.58 -19.86
CA SER A 1 21.70 5.41 -19.39
C SER A 1 21.63 5.36 -17.89
N ALA A 2 20.49 5.07 -17.36
CA ALA A 2 20.30 5.01 -15.95
C ALA A 2 20.92 3.73 -15.37
N GLN A 3 21.75 3.87 -14.35
CA GLN A 3 22.26 2.75 -13.58
C GLN A 3 21.27 2.44 -12.46
N ASN A 4 20.90 1.18 -12.30
CA ASN A 4 20.10 0.75 -11.18
C ASN A 4 20.95 0.71 -9.91
N VAL A 5 20.42 1.26 -8.85
CA VAL A 5 21.04 1.27 -7.54
C VAL A 5 20.08 0.75 -6.49
N SER A 6 20.62 0.37 -5.36
CA SER A 6 19.88 -0.01 -4.17
C SER A 6 20.33 0.88 -3.02
N LYS A 7 19.39 1.47 -2.31
CA LYS A 7 19.68 2.36 -1.18
C LYS A 7 18.85 1.96 0.03
N ASP A 8 19.53 1.67 1.13
CA ASP A 8 18.91 1.42 2.42
C ASP A 8 18.74 2.74 3.17
N TYR A 9 17.61 2.89 3.83
CA TYR A 9 17.31 4.06 4.65
C TYR A 9 17.29 3.66 6.12
N ASN A 10 17.90 4.50 6.94
CA ASN A 10 17.80 4.35 8.38
C ASN A 10 16.49 5.01 8.82
N VAL A 11 15.53 4.21 9.25
CA VAL A 11 14.18 4.68 9.56
C VAL A 11 13.82 4.39 11.02
N ASP A 12 13.10 5.33 11.63
CA ASP A 12 12.47 5.09 12.92
C ASP A 12 11.33 4.07 12.78
N GLU A 13 10.83 3.58 13.89
CA GLU A 13 9.70 2.65 13.90
C GLU A 13 8.45 3.30 13.30
N PHE A 14 7.72 2.54 12.50
CA PHE A 14 6.46 2.95 11.90
C PHE A 14 5.48 1.78 11.84
N SER A 15 4.20 2.09 11.81
CA SER A 15 3.13 1.12 11.59
C SER A 15 2.15 1.57 10.51
N ALA A 16 2.48 2.63 9.80
CA ALA A 16 1.70 3.12 8.66
C ALA A 16 2.64 3.52 7.53
N ILE A 17 2.11 3.48 6.30
CA ILE A 17 2.85 3.85 5.08
C ILE A 17 2.00 4.84 4.29
N ASN A 18 2.64 5.90 3.80
CA ASN A 18 2.02 6.85 2.88
C ASN A 18 2.93 7.07 1.68
N LEU A 19 2.48 6.61 0.51
CA LEU A 19 3.16 6.86 -0.76
C LEU A 19 2.58 8.13 -1.38
N GLN A 20 3.31 9.23 -1.28
CA GLN A 20 2.91 10.53 -1.83
C GLN A 20 3.51 10.80 -3.21
N SER A 21 4.56 10.09 -3.57
CA SER A 21 5.23 10.20 -4.86
C SER A 21 4.92 9.00 -5.75
N VAL A 22 5.93 8.40 -6.36
CA VAL A 22 5.79 7.28 -7.28
C VAL A 22 6.66 6.11 -6.81
N GLY A 23 6.08 4.92 -6.80
CA GLY A 23 6.84 3.71 -6.48
C GLY A 23 5.95 2.49 -6.37
N ASN A 24 6.58 1.33 -6.46
CA ASN A 24 5.93 0.06 -6.24
C ASN A 24 6.40 -0.50 -4.90
N ILE A 25 5.49 -0.63 -3.95
CA ILE A 25 5.80 -1.10 -2.61
C ILE A 25 5.67 -2.62 -2.60
N ILE A 26 6.72 -3.28 -2.14
CA ILE A 26 6.68 -4.69 -1.76
C ILE A 26 6.86 -4.74 -0.26
N PHE A 27 5.80 -5.13 0.44
CA PHE A 27 5.77 -5.18 1.89
C PHE A 27 5.89 -6.62 2.38
N THR A 28 6.76 -6.83 3.37
CA THR A 28 6.89 -8.09 4.08
C THR A 28 6.82 -7.83 5.58
N GLN A 29 5.95 -8.54 6.28
CA GLN A 29 5.90 -8.48 7.74
C GLN A 29 7.15 -9.15 8.32
N SER A 30 7.86 -8.44 9.20
CA SER A 30 9.12 -8.90 9.77
C SER A 30 9.34 -8.25 11.14
N ALA A 31 10.27 -8.76 11.91
CA ALA A 31 10.52 -8.29 13.28
C ALA A 31 10.96 -6.84 13.39
N GLY A 32 11.55 -6.26 12.32
CA GLY A 32 12.04 -4.88 12.33
C GLY A 32 11.45 -4.02 11.23
N CYS A 33 11.50 -2.71 11.44
CA CYS A 33 11.14 -1.73 10.43
C CYS A 33 12.31 -1.45 9.51
N SER A 34 12.09 -1.49 8.19
CA SER A 34 13.13 -1.19 7.21
C SER A 34 12.53 -0.62 5.92
N CYS A 35 13.35 0.09 5.18
CA CYS A 35 13.00 0.59 3.86
C CYS A 35 14.23 0.61 2.97
N ARG A 36 14.11 0.00 1.80
CA ARG A 36 15.12 -0.01 0.75
C ARG A 36 14.47 0.37 -0.57
N LEU A 37 15.08 1.30 -1.29
CA LEU A 37 14.66 1.67 -2.63
C LEU A 37 15.60 1.03 -3.66
N GLU A 38 15.03 0.51 -4.74
CA GLU A 38 15.76 0.01 -5.88
C GLU A 38 15.21 0.58 -7.18
N GLY A 39 16.09 1.01 -8.04
CA GLY A 39 15.73 1.53 -9.33
C GLY A 39 16.82 2.38 -9.95
N PRO A 40 16.51 3.08 -11.05
CA PRO A 40 17.44 4.03 -11.65
C PRO A 40 17.90 5.07 -10.64
N SER A 41 19.21 5.33 -10.61
CA SER A 41 19.82 6.20 -9.61
C SER A 41 19.19 7.59 -9.57
N GLU A 42 18.83 8.15 -10.72
CA GLU A 42 18.18 9.46 -10.79
C GLU A 42 16.83 9.48 -10.06
N PHE A 43 16.07 8.40 -10.10
CA PHE A 43 14.77 8.33 -9.45
C PHE A 43 14.89 8.03 -7.95
N VAL A 44 15.87 7.25 -7.56
CA VAL A 44 16.20 7.06 -6.14
C VAL A 44 16.61 8.42 -5.52
N GLU A 45 17.45 9.19 -6.22
CA GLU A 45 17.88 10.50 -5.75
C GLU A 45 16.74 11.54 -5.65
N LYS A 46 15.69 11.40 -6.46
CA LYS A 46 14.53 12.29 -6.44
C LYS A 46 13.50 11.93 -5.36
N THR A 47 13.71 10.84 -4.65
CA THR A 47 12.75 10.31 -3.68
C THR A 47 13.24 10.56 -2.26
N ARG A 48 12.34 11.04 -1.41
CA ARG A 48 12.57 11.22 0.02
C ARG A 48 11.87 10.14 0.80
N VAL A 49 12.56 9.59 1.78
CA VAL A 49 12.01 8.61 2.71
C VAL A 49 12.16 9.17 4.12
N THR A 50 11.05 9.36 4.82
CA THR A 50 11.03 9.88 6.18
C THR A 50 10.00 9.12 7.01
N VAL A 51 10.18 9.12 8.34
CA VAL A 51 9.16 8.65 9.26
C VAL A 51 8.67 9.85 10.07
N LYS A 52 7.36 10.05 10.06
CA LYS A 52 6.73 11.16 10.76
C LYS A 52 5.51 10.63 11.54
N ASN A 53 5.55 10.76 12.85
CA ASN A 53 4.47 10.30 13.73
C ASN A 53 4.07 8.84 13.48
N GLY A 54 5.05 7.96 13.32
CA GLY A 54 4.81 6.54 13.09
C GLY A 54 4.37 6.17 11.68
N THR A 55 4.43 7.10 10.72
CA THR A 55 4.13 6.87 9.31
C THR A 55 5.39 6.98 8.46
N LEU A 56 5.69 5.92 7.72
CA LEU A 56 6.73 5.96 6.68
C LEU A 56 6.17 6.70 5.48
N VAL A 57 6.77 7.85 5.16
CA VAL A 57 6.37 8.71 4.05
C VAL A 57 7.39 8.62 2.93
N ILE A 58 6.92 8.24 1.76
CA ILE A 58 7.72 8.22 0.53
C ILE A 58 7.20 9.37 -0.33
N SER A 59 8.05 10.34 -0.60
CA SER A 59 7.65 11.59 -1.24
C SER A 59 8.70 12.09 -2.23
N TYR A 60 8.37 13.14 -2.96
CA TYR A 60 9.32 13.84 -3.81
C TYR A 60 10.30 14.62 -2.96
N LYS A 61 11.59 14.55 -3.30
CA LYS A 61 12.64 15.28 -2.60
C LYS A 61 12.48 16.79 -2.78
N ASP A 62 12.01 17.21 -3.95
CA ASP A 62 11.68 18.60 -4.23
C ASP A 62 10.51 18.69 -5.23
N ARG A 63 10.03 19.92 -5.44
CA ARG A 63 8.86 20.17 -6.31
C ARG A 63 9.09 19.80 -7.78
N ASN A 64 10.32 19.79 -8.22
CA ASN A 64 10.68 19.53 -9.62
C ASN A 64 11.01 18.06 -9.87
N ALA A 65 10.96 17.24 -8.83
CA ALA A 65 11.24 15.83 -8.93
C ALA A 65 10.05 15.11 -9.57
N ARG A 66 9.97 15.14 -10.89
CA ARG A 66 8.92 14.49 -11.67
C ARG A 66 9.47 13.32 -12.48
N ASN A 67 8.58 12.58 -13.12
CA ASN A 67 8.90 11.48 -14.03
C ASN A 67 9.63 10.31 -13.35
N ILE A 68 9.37 10.09 -12.06
CA ILE A 68 9.88 8.91 -11.36
C ILE A 68 9.16 7.68 -11.88
N LYS A 69 9.92 6.66 -12.24
CA LYS A 69 9.40 5.37 -12.72
C LYS A 69 10.37 4.25 -12.38
N ASN A 70 9.89 3.01 -12.45
CA ASN A 70 10.70 1.82 -12.21
C ASN A 70 11.38 1.82 -10.82
N LEU A 71 10.70 2.39 -9.83
CA LEU A 71 11.18 2.43 -8.46
C LEU A 71 10.44 1.39 -7.63
N ILE A 72 11.19 0.54 -6.96
CA ILE A 72 10.65 -0.47 -6.04
C ILE A 72 11.04 -0.09 -4.63
N CYS A 73 10.04 -0.10 -3.74
CA CYS A 73 10.21 0.20 -2.32
C CYS A 73 10.01 -1.09 -1.53
N TYR A 74 11.08 -1.69 -1.05
CA TYR A 74 11.03 -2.86 -0.18
C TYR A 74 10.89 -2.40 1.26
N ILE A 75 9.76 -2.70 1.87
CA ILE A 75 9.40 -2.21 3.20
C ILE A 75 9.09 -3.40 4.10
N THR A 76 9.63 -3.39 5.32
CA THR A 76 9.26 -4.33 6.36
C THR A 76 8.82 -3.59 7.62
N ALA A 77 7.95 -4.21 8.39
CA ALA A 77 7.55 -3.77 9.71
C ALA A 77 6.93 -4.95 10.47
N PRO A 78 6.95 -4.93 11.82
CA PRO A 78 6.31 -5.99 12.59
C PRO A 78 4.78 -5.86 12.62
N ASP A 79 4.26 -4.66 12.37
CA ASP A 79 2.83 -4.38 12.36
C ASP A 79 2.52 -3.33 11.29
N LEU A 80 1.26 -3.30 10.85
CA LEU A 80 0.80 -2.36 9.84
C LEU A 80 -0.66 -2.05 10.10
N SER A 81 -0.98 -0.77 10.30
CA SER A 81 -2.35 -0.32 10.58
C SER A 81 -2.97 0.50 9.46
N LYS A 82 -2.15 1.07 8.58
CA LYS A 82 -2.64 1.89 7.46
C LYS A 82 -1.65 1.92 6.32
N VAL A 83 -2.18 1.77 5.11
CA VAL A 83 -1.44 2.01 3.86
C VAL A 83 -2.25 2.99 3.03
N LYS A 84 -1.65 4.11 2.69
CA LYS A 84 -2.27 5.14 1.85
C LYS A 84 -1.42 5.41 0.63
N ILE A 85 -2.05 5.40 -0.55
CA ILE A 85 -1.44 5.78 -1.80
C ILE A 85 -2.08 7.08 -2.26
N ASP A 86 -1.38 8.20 -2.06
CA ASP A 86 -1.77 9.52 -2.55
C ASP A 86 -1.21 9.80 -3.93
N GLY A 87 -0.06 9.22 -4.24
CA GLY A 87 0.62 9.37 -5.50
C GLY A 87 0.26 8.29 -6.50
N VAL A 88 1.28 7.72 -7.14
CA VAL A 88 1.11 6.69 -8.17
C VAL A 88 1.96 5.48 -7.81
N GLY A 89 1.32 4.33 -7.73
CA GLY A 89 2.06 3.09 -7.48
C GLY A 89 1.19 1.98 -6.96
N ASN A 90 1.86 0.90 -6.59
CA ASN A 90 1.20 -0.30 -6.12
C ASN A 90 1.68 -0.67 -4.74
N PHE A 91 0.82 -1.36 -4.01
CA PHE A 91 1.19 -2.04 -2.76
C PHE A 91 0.97 -3.54 -2.98
N ASP A 92 2.04 -4.32 -2.80
CA ASP A 92 2.01 -5.76 -2.93
C ASP A 92 2.53 -6.41 -1.65
N ALA A 93 1.74 -7.30 -1.08
CA ALA A 93 2.17 -8.21 -0.03
C ALA A 93 2.04 -9.64 -0.55
N LYS A 94 3.16 -10.25 -0.87
CA LYS A 94 3.22 -11.59 -1.47
C LYS A 94 3.22 -12.69 -0.44
N GLU A 95 3.57 -12.37 0.80
CA GLU A 95 3.60 -13.29 1.91
C GLU A 95 2.48 -13.00 2.89
N GLU A 96 2.24 -13.94 3.79
CA GLU A 96 1.17 -13.85 4.77
C GLU A 96 1.35 -12.64 5.69
N LEU A 97 0.26 -11.93 5.94
CA LEU A 97 0.18 -10.85 6.92
C LEU A 97 -0.74 -11.25 8.06
N LYS A 98 -0.29 -11.03 9.29
CA LYS A 98 -1.09 -11.20 10.50
C LYS A 98 -1.15 -9.86 11.23
N LEU A 99 -2.25 -9.17 11.05
CA LEU A 99 -2.46 -7.82 11.55
C LEU A 99 -3.68 -7.78 12.45
N LYS A 100 -3.87 -6.68 13.16
CA LYS A 100 -5.04 -6.48 14.01
C LYS A 100 -6.11 -5.67 13.27
N ASN A 101 -5.86 -4.40 13.06
CA ASN A 101 -6.75 -3.50 12.31
C ASN A 101 -5.93 -2.85 11.22
N ILE A 102 -6.39 -2.96 9.98
CA ILE A 102 -5.66 -2.43 8.83
C ILE A 102 -6.61 -1.73 7.87
N ALA A 103 -6.21 -0.55 7.41
CA ALA A 103 -6.90 0.20 6.38
C ALA A 103 -6.00 0.36 5.15
N PHE A 104 -6.53 0.08 3.98
CA PHE A 104 -5.90 0.38 2.69
C PHE A 104 -6.71 1.46 2.01
N GLU A 105 -6.07 2.59 1.72
CA GLU A 105 -6.69 3.75 1.06
C GLU A 105 -5.95 4.08 -0.23
N LEU A 106 -6.68 4.12 -1.33
CA LEU A 106 -6.17 4.53 -2.63
C LEU A 106 -6.82 5.86 -3.02
N ASP A 107 -6.11 6.95 -2.78
CA ASP A 107 -6.55 8.30 -3.15
C ASP A 107 -5.96 8.74 -4.49
N GLY A 108 -4.79 8.23 -4.82
CA GLY A 108 -4.11 8.46 -6.10
C GLY A 108 -4.46 7.41 -7.15
N VAL A 109 -3.44 6.91 -7.82
CA VAL A 109 -3.58 5.92 -8.90
C VAL A 109 -2.71 4.71 -8.61
N GLY A 110 -3.30 3.52 -8.63
CA GLY A 110 -2.53 2.30 -8.43
C GLY A 110 -3.38 1.11 -8.01
N ASN A 111 -2.70 0.09 -7.52
CA ASN A 111 -3.34 -1.15 -7.14
C ASN A 111 -2.83 -1.64 -5.79
N CYS A 112 -3.67 -2.37 -5.09
CA CYS A 112 -3.32 -3.02 -3.84
C CYS A 112 -3.57 -4.51 -3.99
N ASN A 113 -2.54 -5.33 -3.80
CA ASN A 113 -2.64 -6.78 -3.90
C ASN A 113 -2.09 -7.42 -2.63
N VAL A 114 -2.94 -8.14 -1.92
CA VAL A 114 -2.56 -8.84 -0.69
C VAL A 114 -2.94 -10.31 -0.84
N LYS A 115 -1.92 -11.15 -0.87
CA LYS A 115 -2.10 -12.58 -1.14
C LYS A 115 -2.80 -13.32 0.00
N SER A 116 -2.49 -12.96 1.25
CA SER A 116 -3.03 -13.64 2.42
C SER A 116 -2.99 -12.71 3.63
N LEU A 117 -4.15 -12.38 4.19
CA LEU A 117 -4.28 -11.47 5.32
C LEU A 117 -5.17 -12.08 6.40
N TYR A 118 -4.62 -12.17 7.60
CA TYR A 118 -5.39 -12.43 8.82
C TYR A 118 -5.50 -11.13 9.61
N CYS A 119 -6.71 -10.71 9.93
CA CYS A 119 -6.90 -9.54 10.79
C CYS A 119 -8.26 -9.54 11.47
N ASP A 120 -8.45 -8.63 12.39
CA ASP A 120 -9.75 -8.42 13.04
C ASP A 120 -10.62 -7.53 12.15
N GLU A 121 -10.16 -6.32 11.88
CA GLU A 121 -10.91 -5.36 11.08
C GLU A 121 -10.11 -4.92 9.86
N LEU A 122 -10.76 -5.00 8.70
CA LEU A 122 -10.21 -4.57 7.41
C LEU A 122 -11.07 -3.45 6.83
N LYS A 123 -10.42 -2.35 6.47
CA LYS A 123 -11.07 -1.24 5.77
C LYS A 123 -10.40 -1.04 4.42
N LEU A 124 -11.20 -0.98 3.35
CA LEU A 124 -10.75 -0.80 1.98
C LEU A 124 -11.47 0.40 1.36
N ASP A 125 -10.71 1.41 0.94
CA ASP A 125 -11.25 2.62 0.31
C ASP A 125 -10.56 2.89 -1.02
N VAL A 126 -11.33 2.94 -2.11
CA VAL A 126 -10.88 3.44 -3.41
C VAL A 126 -11.55 4.78 -3.66
N ASP A 127 -10.83 5.86 -3.40
CA ASP A 127 -11.27 7.23 -3.68
C ASP A 127 -10.67 7.75 -4.98
N GLY A 128 -9.52 7.23 -5.39
CA GLY A 128 -8.83 7.52 -6.62
C GLY A 128 -9.17 6.55 -7.74
N VAL A 129 -8.15 6.09 -8.45
CA VAL A 129 -8.29 5.18 -9.60
C VAL A 129 -7.42 3.96 -9.44
N GLY A 130 -8.03 2.79 -9.49
CA GLY A 130 -7.31 1.52 -9.43
C GLY A 130 -8.09 0.41 -8.78
N ASN A 131 -7.40 -0.69 -8.51
CA ASN A 131 -8.04 -1.90 -8.03
C ASN A 131 -7.38 -2.41 -6.76
N MET A 132 -8.18 -3.07 -5.93
CA MET A 132 -7.69 -3.80 -4.76
C MET A 132 -8.10 -5.25 -4.88
N LYS A 133 -7.17 -6.15 -4.63
CA LYS A 133 -7.41 -7.59 -4.62
C LYS A 133 -6.78 -8.21 -3.38
N LEU A 134 -7.61 -8.78 -2.52
CA LEU A 134 -7.15 -9.34 -1.25
C LEU A 134 -7.82 -10.70 -1.00
N ASN A 135 -7.02 -11.64 -0.47
CA ASN A 135 -7.54 -12.86 0.12
C ASN A 135 -7.36 -12.74 1.63
N VAL A 136 -8.46 -12.88 2.36
CA VAL A 136 -8.52 -12.52 3.78
C VAL A 136 -9.17 -13.60 4.64
N ASP A 137 -8.81 -13.57 5.91
CA ASP A 137 -9.53 -14.23 6.98
C ASP A 137 -9.65 -13.19 8.11
N CYS A 138 -10.83 -12.60 8.23
CA CYS A 138 -11.01 -11.49 9.17
C CYS A 138 -12.41 -11.52 9.81
N SER A 139 -12.56 -10.73 10.87
CA SER A 139 -13.86 -10.62 11.53
C SER A 139 -14.78 -9.68 10.75
N THR A 140 -14.31 -8.50 10.40
CA THR A 140 -15.14 -7.49 9.74
C THR A 140 -14.40 -6.85 8.57
N ILE A 141 -15.11 -6.70 7.44
CA ILE A 141 -14.65 -5.93 6.28
C ILE A 141 -15.59 -4.74 6.07
N LYS A 142 -15.00 -3.58 5.85
CA LYS A 142 -15.70 -2.41 5.33
C LYS A 142 -15.01 -1.98 4.04
N ALA A 143 -15.70 -2.04 2.92
CA ALA A 143 -15.13 -1.71 1.62
C ALA A 143 -15.99 -0.67 0.91
N LYS A 144 -15.33 0.34 0.32
CA LYS A 144 -15.99 1.44 -0.34
C LYS A 144 -15.27 1.83 -1.62
N VAL A 145 -16.04 2.07 -2.68
CA VAL A 145 -15.56 2.64 -3.94
C VAL A 145 -16.28 3.97 -4.18
N ASP A 146 -15.56 5.07 -3.99
CA ASP A 146 -16.02 6.42 -4.34
C ASP A 146 -15.43 6.90 -5.66
N GLY A 147 -14.24 6.42 -6.01
CA GLY A 147 -13.55 6.76 -7.24
C GLY A 147 -13.88 5.80 -8.38
N VAL A 148 -12.86 5.39 -9.11
CA VAL A 148 -12.99 4.49 -10.25
C VAL A 148 -12.12 3.26 -10.02
N GLY A 149 -12.75 2.10 -9.96
CA GLY A 149 -12.01 0.84 -9.78
C GLY A 149 -12.84 -0.26 -9.17
N ASN A 150 -12.17 -1.38 -8.94
CA ASN A 150 -12.81 -2.56 -8.40
C ASN A 150 -12.10 -3.05 -7.14
N ILE A 151 -12.89 -3.56 -6.21
CA ILE A 151 -12.37 -4.27 -5.04
C ILE A 151 -12.82 -5.72 -5.16
N THR A 152 -11.86 -6.63 -5.08
CA THR A 152 -12.12 -8.07 -5.08
C THR A 152 -11.61 -8.66 -3.78
N VAL A 153 -12.49 -9.22 -2.98
CA VAL A 153 -12.15 -9.90 -1.73
C VAL A 153 -12.59 -11.34 -1.81
N SER A 154 -11.71 -12.24 -1.38
CA SER A 154 -11.96 -13.66 -1.25
C SER A 154 -11.52 -14.14 0.13
N GLY A 155 -11.95 -15.34 0.52
CA GLY A 155 -11.58 -15.93 1.81
C GLY A 155 -12.76 -15.97 2.77
N LYS A 156 -12.57 -15.44 3.98
CA LYS A 156 -13.57 -15.51 5.06
C LYS A 156 -13.72 -14.17 5.76
N ALA A 157 -14.96 -13.83 6.11
CA ALA A 157 -15.28 -12.72 7.00
C ALA A 157 -16.57 -13.05 7.75
N ASP A 158 -16.63 -12.70 9.03
CA ASP A 158 -17.86 -12.87 9.81
C ASP A 158 -18.92 -11.85 9.42
N ALA A 159 -18.49 -10.63 9.08
CA ALA A 159 -19.37 -9.57 8.61
C ALA A 159 -18.68 -8.74 7.54
N ALA A 160 -19.42 -8.28 6.55
CA ALA A 160 -18.91 -7.46 5.47
C ALA A 160 -19.92 -6.37 5.09
N PHE A 161 -19.43 -5.14 4.95
CA PHE A 161 -20.25 -3.97 4.63
C PHE A 161 -19.63 -3.28 3.41
N PHE A 162 -20.43 -3.13 2.36
CA PHE A 162 -19.97 -2.59 1.08
C PHE A 162 -20.75 -1.35 0.69
N LYS A 163 -20.03 -0.35 0.15
CA LYS A 163 -20.63 0.88 -0.36
C LYS A 163 -20.00 1.26 -1.70
N ARG A 164 -20.82 1.53 -2.69
CA ARG A 164 -20.38 1.90 -4.04
C ARG A 164 -21.06 3.20 -4.45
N ASP A 165 -20.32 4.29 -4.36
CA ASP A 165 -20.77 5.62 -4.78
C ASP A 165 -20.09 6.06 -6.08
N GLY A 166 -18.98 5.40 -6.45
CA GLY A 166 -18.22 5.70 -7.65
C GLY A 166 -18.52 4.76 -8.81
N VAL A 167 -17.51 4.56 -9.67
CA VAL A 167 -17.60 3.69 -10.85
C VAL A 167 -16.77 2.44 -10.63
N GLY A 168 -17.42 1.30 -10.60
CA GLY A 168 -16.75 0.02 -10.39
C GLY A 168 -17.57 -0.95 -9.58
N LYS A 169 -16.93 -2.04 -9.19
CA LYS A 169 -17.58 -3.16 -8.53
C LYS A 169 -16.85 -3.55 -7.26
N ILE A 170 -17.61 -4.09 -6.30
CA ILE A 170 -17.04 -4.82 -5.18
C ILE A 170 -17.44 -6.28 -5.36
N ASN A 171 -16.45 -7.11 -5.69
CA ASN A 171 -16.65 -8.53 -5.92
C ASN A 171 -16.28 -9.30 -4.66
N SER A 172 -17.28 -9.91 -4.04
CA SER A 172 -17.13 -10.76 -2.85
C SER A 172 -17.63 -12.19 -3.09
N LYS A 173 -17.65 -12.62 -4.33
CA LYS A 173 -18.21 -13.90 -4.75
C LYS A 173 -17.59 -15.10 -4.02
N ASN A 174 -16.28 -15.01 -3.71
CA ASN A 174 -15.55 -16.10 -3.05
C ASN A 174 -15.22 -15.78 -1.58
N LEU A 175 -16.03 -14.96 -0.98
CA LEU A 175 -15.88 -14.61 0.43
C LEU A 175 -16.73 -15.50 1.32
#